data_dc5f2585777e72e140485d183ce4d14e
#
_entry.id   dc5f2585777e72e140485d183ce4d14e
#
_cell.length_a   1.000
_cell.length_b   1.000
_cell.length_c   1.000
_cell.angle_alpha   90.00
_cell.angle_beta   90.00
_cell.angle_gamma   90.00
#
_symmetry.space_group_name_H-M   'P 1'
#
loop_
_entity.id
_entity.type
_entity.pdbx_description
1 polymer ?
#
loop_
_entity_poly.entity_id
_entity_poly.type
_entity_poly.pdbx_seq_one_letter_code
_entity_poly.pdbx_strand_id
1 'polypeptide(L)'
;MKKFIGIIAIGLITMLMSFTLSDFYSSMTKVDYVEGSKTLKFTTKLNSGHIAEVLKINPNTTAFEAEVKRYVNDHFDVYVNGQNKALTFTGSQVNGESVWVYFEANGVSDISSLKIKNNLLLEAYPKQLNLVNIAYKGSQKNMTFMRGKEVNEVSF
;
A
#
# COMPACT_ATOMS: atom_id res chain seq x y z
N MET A 1 -0.53 52.23 -9.08
CA MET A 1 0.36 51.29 -8.38
C MET A 1 -0.35 50.39 -7.38
N LYS A 2 -1.20 50.92 -6.49
CA LYS A 2 -1.89 50.07 -5.47
C LYS A 2 -2.82 48.97 -6.06
N LYS A 3 -3.43 49.19 -7.23
CA LYS A 3 -4.30 48.21 -7.90
C LYS A 3 -3.54 47.03 -8.55
N PHE A 4 -2.31 47.25 -8.98
CA PHE A 4 -1.46 46.22 -9.57
C PHE A 4 -0.90 45.21 -8.52
N ILE A 5 -0.62 45.72 -7.32
CA ILE A 5 -0.12 44.91 -6.21
C ILE A 5 -1.21 43.91 -5.77
N GLY A 6 -2.48 44.31 -5.77
CA GLY A 6 -3.60 43.42 -5.43
C GLY A 6 -3.79 42.27 -6.42
N ILE A 7 -3.63 42.53 -7.71
CA ILE A 7 -3.76 41.50 -8.78
C ILE A 7 -2.63 40.50 -8.70
N ILE A 8 -1.40 40.96 -8.43
CA ILE A 8 -0.24 40.06 -8.27
C ILE A 8 -0.39 39.21 -7.02
N ALA A 9 -0.90 39.77 -5.92
CA ALA A 9 -1.11 39.00 -4.69
C ALA A 9 -2.19 37.93 -4.86
N ILE A 10 -3.28 38.21 -5.58
CA ILE A 10 -4.34 37.23 -5.87
C ILE A 10 -3.81 36.13 -6.80
N GLY A 11 -3.01 36.49 -7.80
CA GLY A 11 -2.38 35.51 -8.69
C GLY A 11 -1.41 34.59 -7.95
N LEU A 12 -0.66 35.11 -6.99
CA LEU A 12 0.27 34.33 -6.17
C LEU A 12 -0.45 33.36 -5.23
N ILE A 13 -1.56 33.81 -4.64
CA ILE A 13 -2.39 32.98 -3.74
C ILE A 13 -3.06 31.84 -4.52
N THR A 14 -3.55 32.10 -5.73
CA THR A 14 -4.13 31.05 -6.58
C THR A 14 -3.09 30.04 -7.05
N MET A 15 -1.85 30.49 -7.28
CA MET A 15 -0.75 29.59 -7.66
C MET A 15 -0.31 28.70 -6.51
N LEU A 16 -0.35 29.19 -5.27
CA LEU A 16 -0.05 28.39 -4.07
C LEU A 16 -1.14 27.37 -3.77
N MET A 17 -2.41 27.67 -4.04
CA MET A 17 -3.51 26.72 -3.85
C MET A 17 -3.48 25.55 -4.83
N SER A 18 -2.96 25.76 -6.04
CA SER A 18 -2.83 24.66 -7.02
C SER A 18 -1.74 23.63 -6.64
N PHE A 19 -0.80 23.96 -5.75
CA PHE A 19 0.20 23.03 -5.26
C PHE A 19 -0.31 22.11 -4.14
N THR A 20 -1.41 22.43 -3.48
CA THR A 20 -1.99 21.65 -2.37
C THR A 20 -2.95 20.56 -2.83
N LEU A 21 -3.30 20.50 -4.13
CA LEU A 21 -4.24 19.57 -4.74
C LEU A 21 -3.54 18.48 -5.59
N SER A 22 -2.23 18.24 -5.40
CA SER A 22 -1.60 17.11 -6.04
C SER A 22 -2.10 15.82 -5.38
N ASP A 23 -2.86 15.01 -6.13
CA ASP A 23 -3.32 13.70 -5.70
C ASP A 23 -2.13 12.84 -5.30
N PHE A 24 -2.03 12.55 -4.02
CA PHE A 24 -1.00 11.68 -3.49
C PHE A 24 -1.51 10.24 -3.51
N TYR A 25 -0.98 9.46 -4.44
CA TYR A 25 -1.33 8.05 -4.61
C TYR A 25 -0.37 7.18 -3.80
N SER A 26 -0.85 6.59 -2.71
CA SER A 26 -0.02 5.73 -1.87
C SER A 26 -0.80 4.59 -1.26
N SER A 27 -0.09 3.51 -0.97
CA SER A 27 -0.54 2.45 -0.08
C SER A 27 0.49 2.26 1.04
N MET A 28 0.06 1.68 2.14
CA MET A 28 0.93 1.36 3.26
C MET A 28 0.63 -0.05 3.75
N THR A 29 1.67 -0.84 3.90
CA THR A 29 1.58 -2.19 4.47
C THR A 29 2.46 -2.29 5.69
N LYS A 30 1.88 -2.73 6.80
CA LYS A 30 2.59 -3.10 8.01
C LYS A 30 2.77 -4.61 8.04
N VAL A 31 3.99 -5.06 8.34
CA VAL A 31 4.33 -6.48 8.47
C VAL A 31 4.85 -6.72 9.87
N ASP A 32 4.15 -7.59 10.61
CA ASP A 32 4.52 -7.99 11.97
C ASP A 32 4.77 -9.49 12.01
N TYR A 33 5.87 -9.89 12.66
CA TYR A 33 6.15 -11.30 12.91
C TYR A 33 5.62 -11.71 14.28
N VAL A 34 4.84 -12.78 14.30
CA VAL A 34 4.32 -13.38 15.53
C VAL A 34 5.06 -14.70 15.76
N GLU A 35 6.02 -14.68 16.67
CA GLU A 35 6.93 -15.80 16.94
C GLU A 35 6.18 -17.05 17.43
N GLY A 36 5.20 -16.87 18.32
CA GLY A 36 4.43 -17.97 18.89
C GLY A 36 3.66 -18.80 17.87
N SER A 37 3.14 -18.17 16.83
CA SER A 37 2.41 -18.84 15.73
C SER A 37 3.25 -19.04 14.47
N LYS A 38 4.49 -18.55 14.44
CA LYS A 38 5.38 -18.57 13.26
C LYS A 38 4.70 -17.98 12.04
N THR A 39 4.12 -16.82 12.22
CA THR A 39 3.28 -16.17 11.21
C THR A 39 3.75 -14.74 10.93
N LEU A 40 3.87 -14.39 9.66
CA LEU A 40 3.96 -12.99 9.23
C LEU A 40 2.54 -12.47 9.00
N LYS A 41 2.18 -11.40 9.70
CA LYS A 41 0.89 -10.73 9.56
C LYS A 41 1.05 -9.43 8.79
N PHE A 42 0.22 -9.26 7.79
CA PHE A 42 0.20 -8.11 6.89
C PHE A 42 -1.08 -7.32 7.08
N THR A 43 -0.94 -6.02 7.22
CA THR A 43 -2.06 -5.07 7.22
C THR A 43 -1.80 -4.04 6.13
N THR A 44 -2.58 -4.08 5.07
CA THR A 44 -2.45 -3.17 3.93
C THR A 44 -3.60 -2.18 3.92
N LYS A 45 -3.24 -0.89 3.84
CA LYS A 45 -4.19 0.21 3.69
C LYS A 45 -4.12 0.74 2.26
N LEU A 46 -5.26 0.75 1.59
CA LEU A 46 -5.46 1.30 0.25
C LEU A 46 -6.47 2.44 0.29
N ASN A 47 -6.37 3.36 -0.66
CA ASN A 47 -7.44 4.32 -0.90
C ASN A 47 -8.63 3.61 -1.55
N SER A 48 -9.80 3.68 -0.91
CA SER A 48 -10.99 2.96 -1.37
C SER A 48 -11.49 3.44 -2.73
N GLY A 49 -11.40 4.75 -3.01
CA GLY A 49 -11.77 5.32 -4.30
C GLY A 49 -10.86 4.86 -5.44
N HIS A 50 -9.55 4.80 -5.20
CA HIS A 50 -8.58 4.35 -6.21
C HIS A 50 -8.77 2.87 -6.55
N ILE A 51 -8.91 2.01 -5.54
CA ILE A 51 -9.11 0.58 -5.80
C ILE A 51 -10.50 0.29 -6.41
N ALA A 52 -11.53 1.03 -6.01
CA ALA A 52 -12.86 0.92 -6.61
C ALA A 52 -12.84 1.30 -8.09
N GLU A 53 -12.11 2.34 -8.45
CA GLU A 53 -11.93 2.77 -9.85
C GLU A 53 -11.23 1.70 -10.69
N VAL A 54 -10.15 1.11 -10.16
CA VAL A 54 -9.40 0.04 -10.84
C VAL A 54 -10.25 -1.22 -11.02
N LEU A 55 -10.98 -1.62 -9.99
CA LEU A 55 -11.85 -2.79 -10.02
C LEU A 55 -13.18 -2.55 -10.74
N LYS A 56 -13.56 -1.28 -10.95
CA LYS A 56 -14.86 -0.87 -11.52
C LYS A 56 -16.04 -1.41 -10.71
N ILE A 57 -15.91 -1.39 -9.40
CA ILE A 57 -16.92 -1.88 -8.45
C ILE A 57 -17.21 -0.80 -7.40
N ASN A 58 -18.49 -0.62 -7.07
CA ASN A 58 -18.89 0.30 -6.01
C ASN A 58 -18.42 -0.23 -4.65
N PRO A 59 -17.71 0.57 -3.83
CA PRO A 59 -17.21 0.16 -2.51
C PRO A 59 -18.33 -0.23 -1.52
N ASN A 60 -19.54 0.19 -1.75
CA ASN A 60 -20.69 -0.12 -0.87
C ASN A 60 -21.38 -1.45 -1.20
N THR A 61 -20.86 -2.22 -2.16
CA THR A 61 -21.39 -3.52 -2.51
C THR A 61 -20.70 -4.65 -1.77
N THR A 62 -21.41 -5.75 -1.52
CA THR A 62 -20.83 -6.92 -0.83
C THR A 62 -19.73 -7.61 -1.63
N ALA A 63 -19.73 -7.46 -2.95
CA ALA A 63 -18.69 -8.02 -3.83
C ALA A 63 -17.36 -7.28 -3.73
N PHE A 64 -17.34 -6.05 -3.25
CA PHE A 64 -16.14 -5.20 -3.22
C PHE A 64 -15.01 -5.84 -2.42
N GLU A 65 -15.27 -6.29 -1.20
CA GLU A 65 -14.26 -6.89 -0.33
C GLU A 65 -13.63 -8.15 -0.95
N ALA A 66 -14.43 -9.00 -1.57
CA ALA A 66 -13.96 -10.21 -2.25
C ALA A 66 -13.04 -9.87 -3.44
N GLU A 67 -13.39 -8.86 -4.21
CA GLU A 67 -12.58 -8.42 -5.36
C GLU A 67 -11.31 -7.70 -4.92
N VAL A 68 -11.35 -6.91 -3.86
CA VAL A 68 -10.13 -6.30 -3.27
C VAL A 68 -9.17 -7.39 -2.78
N LYS A 69 -9.68 -8.40 -2.11
CA LYS A 69 -8.89 -9.55 -1.66
C LYS A 69 -8.19 -10.25 -2.84
N ARG A 70 -8.93 -10.53 -3.91
CA ARG A 70 -8.38 -11.14 -5.12
C ARG A 70 -7.31 -10.24 -5.75
N TYR A 71 -7.59 -8.96 -5.86
CA TYR A 71 -6.66 -7.99 -6.41
C TYR A 71 -5.35 -7.93 -5.63
N VAL A 72 -5.41 -7.87 -4.30
CA VAL A 72 -4.21 -7.87 -3.45
C VAL A 72 -3.44 -9.18 -3.63
N ASN A 73 -4.13 -10.32 -3.67
CA ASN A 73 -3.47 -11.60 -3.88
C ASN A 73 -2.73 -11.67 -5.21
N ASP A 74 -3.24 -11.05 -6.25
CA ASP A 74 -2.65 -11.04 -7.59
C ASP A 74 -1.49 -10.02 -7.73
N HIS A 75 -1.42 -9.04 -6.82
CA HIS A 75 -0.48 -7.92 -6.90
C HIS A 75 0.50 -7.82 -5.73
N PHE A 76 0.54 -8.83 -4.88
CA PHE A 76 1.41 -8.86 -3.71
C PHE A 76 1.97 -10.27 -3.52
N ASP A 77 3.28 -10.43 -3.67
CA ASP A 77 3.97 -11.70 -3.48
C ASP A 77 5.01 -11.60 -2.37
N VAL A 78 5.13 -12.63 -1.57
CA VAL A 78 6.05 -12.72 -0.43
C VAL A 78 6.96 -13.92 -0.59
N TYR A 79 8.26 -13.70 -0.43
CA TYR A 79 9.29 -14.72 -0.46
C TYR A 79 10.09 -14.64 0.83
N VAL A 80 10.10 -15.71 1.59
CA VAL A 80 10.90 -15.86 2.82
C VAL A 80 12.05 -16.80 2.53
N ASN A 81 13.29 -16.33 2.72
CA ASN A 81 14.50 -17.09 2.44
C ASN A 81 14.49 -17.70 1.02
N GLY A 82 14.00 -16.94 0.05
CA GLY A 82 13.91 -17.36 -1.35
C GLY A 82 12.70 -18.23 -1.70
N GLN A 83 11.86 -18.60 -0.73
CA GLN A 83 10.67 -19.43 -0.97
C GLN A 83 9.41 -18.56 -1.02
N ASN A 84 8.63 -18.74 -2.08
CA ASN A 84 7.32 -18.10 -2.18
C ASN A 84 6.39 -18.63 -1.07
N LYS A 85 5.73 -17.71 -0.37
CA LYS A 85 4.75 -18.04 0.67
C LYS A 85 3.35 -17.77 0.17
N ALA A 86 2.47 -18.76 0.28
CA ALA A 86 1.05 -18.55 0.04
C ALA A 86 0.48 -17.59 1.10
N LEU A 87 -0.40 -16.69 0.66
CA LEU A 87 -1.05 -15.72 1.52
C LEU A 87 -2.45 -16.21 1.89
N THR A 88 -2.75 -16.15 3.18
CA THR A 88 -4.08 -16.46 3.71
C THR A 88 -4.74 -15.15 4.11
N PHE A 89 -5.85 -14.81 3.49
CA PHE A 89 -6.60 -13.61 3.80
C PHE A 89 -7.51 -13.85 5.00
N THR A 90 -7.40 -12.98 6.01
CA THR A 90 -8.13 -13.12 7.28
C THR A 90 -9.28 -12.13 7.41
N GLY A 91 -9.30 -11.09 6.60
CA GLY A 91 -10.40 -10.12 6.59
C GLY A 91 -10.10 -8.86 5.81
N SER A 92 -11.10 -8.02 5.72
CA SER A 92 -10.98 -6.67 5.18
C SER A 92 -11.98 -5.75 5.86
N GLN A 93 -11.75 -4.45 5.78
CA GLN A 93 -12.63 -3.44 6.35
C GLN A 93 -12.61 -2.19 5.49
N VAL A 94 -13.77 -1.72 5.09
CA VAL A 94 -13.93 -0.42 4.45
C VAL A 94 -14.30 0.60 5.52
N ASN A 95 -13.51 1.66 5.62
CA ASN A 95 -13.75 2.74 6.57
C ASN A 95 -13.48 4.08 5.88
N GLY A 96 -14.55 4.75 5.44
CA GLY A 96 -14.44 6.01 4.72
C GLY A 96 -13.64 5.89 3.43
N GLU A 97 -12.57 6.67 3.32
CA GLU A 97 -11.70 6.72 2.15
C GLU A 97 -10.63 5.61 2.12
N SER A 98 -10.65 4.72 3.11
CA SER A 98 -9.67 3.65 3.24
C SER A 98 -10.31 2.28 3.21
N VAL A 99 -9.63 1.34 2.56
CA VAL A 99 -9.89 -0.08 2.72
C VAL A 99 -8.66 -0.74 3.34
N TRP A 100 -8.90 -1.50 4.39
CA TRP A 100 -7.89 -2.26 5.11
C TRP A 100 -8.02 -3.72 4.73
N VAL A 101 -6.90 -4.35 4.40
CA VAL A 101 -6.85 -5.77 4.01
C VAL A 101 -5.88 -6.48 4.94
N TYR A 102 -6.34 -7.56 5.54
CA TYR A 102 -5.57 -8.36 6.49
C TYR A 102 -5.27 -9.72 5.87
N PHE A 103 -4.01 -10.08 5.86
CA PHE A 103 -3.57 -11.38 5.36
C PHE A 103 -2.31 -11.83 6.09
N GLU A 104 -1.95 -13.10 5.94
CA GLU A 104 -0.82 -13.67 6.64
C GLU A 104 -0.11 -14.74 5.83
N ALA A 105 1.17 -14.93 6.13
CA ALA A 105 1.98 -16.03 5.65
C ALA A 105 2.36 -16.92 6.84
N ASN A 106 1.96 -18.17 6.79
CA ASN A 106 2.16 -19.14 7.86
C ASN A 106 3.44 -19.98 7.65
N GLY A 107 3.90 -20.65 8.71
CA GLY A 107 5.05 -21.52 8.65
C GLY A 107 6.38 -20.81 8.43
N VAL A 108 6.53 -19.64 9.05
CA VAL A 108 7.74 -18.83 8.98
C VAL A 108 8.49 -18.95 10.30
N SER A 109 9.60 -19.71 10.32
CA SER A 109 10.40 -19.94 11.53
C SER A 109 11.45 -18.86 11.73
N ASP A 110 12.39 -18.74 10.82
CA ASP A 110 13.45 -17.75 10.85
C ASP A 110 13.53 -17.03 9.50
N ILE A 111 13.77 -15.73 9.56
CA ILE A 111 13.89 -14.90 8.36
C ILE A 111 15.32 -14.38 8.29
N SER A 112 16.08 -14.85 7.29
CA SER A 112 17.34 -14.24 6.90
C SER A 112 17.17 -13.24 5.77
N SER A 113 16.20 -13.48 4.87
CA SER A 113 15.83 -12.52 3.84
C SER A 113 14.31 -12.51 3.62
N LEU A 114 13.78 -11.32 3.35
CA LEU A 114 12.39 -11.13 3.00
C LEU A 114 12.33 -10.33 1.70
N LYS A 115 11.82 -10.95 0.65
CA LYS A 115 11.59 -10.31 -0.64
C LYS A 115 10.09 -10.14 -0.86
N ILE A 116 9.68 -8.96 -1.27
CA ILE A 116 8.30 -8.63 -1.56
C ILE A 116 8.22 -8.06 -2.98
N LYS A 117 7.23 -8.53 -3.74
CA LYS A 117 6.75 -7.89 -4.94
C LYS A 117 5.44 -7.19 -4.60
N ASN A 118 5.40 -5.90 -4.82
CA ASN A 118 4.23 -5.07 -4.51
C ASN A 118 3.99 -4.11 -5.68
N ASN A 119 3.05 -4.46 -6.53
CA ASN A 119 2.63 -3.62 -7.66
C ASN A 119 1.19 -3.13 -7.53
N LEU A 120 0.69 -3.02 -6.30
CA LEU A 120 -0.64 -2.51 -6.02
C LEU A 120 -0.82 -1.12 -6.63
N LEU A 121 -1.82 -0.97 -7.51
CA LEU A 121 -2.21 0.27 -8.17
C LEU A 121 -1.13 0.92 -9.08
N LEU A 122 0.02 0.30 -9.26
CA LEU A 122 1.11 0.86 -10.07
C LEU A 122 0.79 0.91 -11.55
N GLU A 123 0.00 -0.01 -12.06
CA GLU A 123 -0.42 -0.04 -13.46
C GLU A 123 -1.40 1.08 -13.80
N ALA A 124 -2.25 1.46 -12.85
CA ALA A 124 -3.28 2.48 -13.04
C ALA A 124 -2.77 3.89 -12.75
N TYR A 125 -1.90 4.03 -11.76
CA TYR A 125 -1.41 5.33 -11.28
C TYR A 125 0.11 5.42 -11.38
N PRO A 126 0.65 6.16 -12.36
CA PRO A 126 2.11 6.25 -12.56
C PRO A 126 2.90 6.79 -11.37
N LYS A 127 2.25 7.60 -10.52
CA LYS A 127 2.87 8.21 -9.32
C LYS A 127 2.58 7.44 -8.03
N GLN A 128 1.96 6.27 -8.12
CA GLN A 128 1.69 5.43 -6.96
C GLN A 128 2.99 5.08 -6.24
N LEU A 129 2.96 5.23 -4.91
CA LEU A 129 4.04 4.85 -4.02
C LEU A 129 3.51 3.86 -3.00
N ASN A 130 4.10 2.68 -2.93
CA ASN A 130 3.72 1.66 -1.96
C ASN A 130 4.82 1.54 -0.90
N LEU A 131 4.46 1.70 0.36
CA LEU A 131 5.37 1.61 1.50
C LEU A 131 5.10 0.32 2.26
N VAL A 132 6.15 -0.37 2.67
CA VAL A 132 6.07 -1.56 3.52
C VAL A 132 7.00 -1.37 4.71
N ASN A 133 6.45 -1.45 5.90
CA ASN A 133 7.19 -1.37 7.16
C ASN A 133 7.19 -2.75 7.82
N ILE A 134 8.37 -3.28 8.13
CA ILE A 134 8.55 -4.64 8.63
C ILE A 134 9.13 -4.60 10.04
N ALA A 135 8.48 -5.27 10.98
CA ALA A 135 8.97 -5.51 12.33
C ALA A 135 9.27 -7.00 12.51
N TYR A 136 10.52 -7.34 12.75
CA TYR A 136 10.98 -8.71 12.97
C TYR A 136 12.00 -8.76 14.08
N LYS A 137 11.68 -9.45 15.19
CA LYS A 137 12.57 -9.70 16.35
C LYS A 137 13.37 -8.45 16.78
N GLY A 138 12.68 -7.33 16.97
CA GLY A 138 13.28 -6.06 17.40
C GLY A 138 13.95 -5.24 16.27
N SER A 139 14.09 -5.79 15.07
CA SER A 139 14.57 -5.07 13.89
C SER A 139 13.41 -4.47 13.12
N GLN A 140 13.61 -3.25 12.60
CA GLN A 140 12.66 -2.61 11.71
C GLN A 140 13.31 -2.31 10.38
N LYS A 141 12.65 -2.70 9.29
CA LYS A 141 13.08 -2.46 7.92
C LYS A 141 11.93 -1.81 7.14
N ASN A 142 12.29 -0.99 6.17
CA ASN A 142 11.33 -0.31 5.32
C ASN A 142 11.63 -0.62 3.86
N MET A 143 10.58 -0.80 3.08
CA MET A 143 10.66 -0.95 1.63
C MET A 143 9.78 0.06 0.95
N THR A 144 10.20 0.53 -0.21
CA THR A 144 9.44 1.44 -1.07
C THR A 144 9.34 0.81 -2.45
N PHE A 145 8.14 0.84 -3.02
CA PHE A 145 7.83 0.29 -4.35
C PHE A 145 7.20 1.37 -5.21
N MET A 146 7.60 1.43 -6.45
CA MET A 146 7.08 2.35 -7.44
C MET A 146 7.17 1.71 -8.82
N ARG A 147 6.60 2.35 -9.83
CA ARG A 147 6.69 1.87 -11.22
C ARG A 147 8.15 1.76 -11.65
N GLY A 148 8.54 0.60 -12.16
CA GLY A 148 9.93 0.26 -12.47
C GLY A 148 10.74 -0.29 -11.29
N LYS A 149 10.16 -0.33 -10.08
CA LYS A 149 10.78 -0.86 -8.87
C LYS A 149 9.74 -1.59 -8.01
N GLU A 150 9.18 -2.65 -8.56
CA GLU A 150 8.08 -3.43 -7.99
C GLU A 150 8.55 -4.53 -7.03
N VAL A 151 9.84 -4.85 -7.01
CA VAL A 151 10.44 -5.88 -6.16
C VAL A 151 11.49 -5.26 -5.26
N ASN A 152 11.47 -5.60 -3.98
CA ASN A 152 12.47 -5.18 -3.01
C ASN A 152 12.76 -6.32 -2.03
N GLU A 153 13.97 -6.34 -1.47
CA GLU A 153 14.43 -7.36 -0.54
C GLU A 153 15.22 -6.73 0.61
N VAL A 154 15.00 -7.24 1.82
CA VAL A 154 15.77 -6.89 3.01
C VAL A 154 16.34 -8.14 3.68
N SER A 155 17.47 -7.98 4.35
CA SER A 155 18.13 -9.03 5.13
C SER A 155 18.06 -8.71 6.63
N PHE A 156 18.05 -9.76 7.44
CA PHE A 156 18.00 -9.68 8.90
C PHE A 156 19.20 -10.36 9.54
#